data_517dfaee9116dcf89c639fcdfbf69878
#
_entry.id   517dfaee9116dcf89c639fcdfbf69878
#
_cell.length_a   1.000
_cell.length_b   1.000
_cell.length_c   1.000
_cell.angle_alpha   90.00
_cell.angle_beta   90.00
_cell.angle_gamma   90.00
#
_symmetry.space_group_name_H-M   'P 1'
#
loop_
_entity.id
_entity.type
_entity.pdbx_description
1 polymer ?
#
loop_
_entity_poly.entity_id
_entity_poly.type
_entity_poly.pdbx_seq_one_letter_code
_entity_poly.pdbx_strand_id
1 'polypeptide(L)' 'KVLSLDLLKEDKIDEDLVSYIEEMIEKRKIAKQNKDYELADSIRKELQEQGIILKDSREGTTYEVLK' A
#
# COMPACT_ATOMS: atom_id res chain seq x y z
N LYS A 1 31.65 -2.89 11.34
CA LYS A 1 31.36 -1.82 10.99
C LYS A 1 30.00 -1.63 10.34
N VAL A 2 29.95 -1.21 9.26
CA VAL A 2 28.71 -0.90 8.60
C VAL A 2 27.67 -1.98 8.64
N LEU A 3 28.12 -3.19 8.68
CA LEU A 3 27.22 -4.31 8.55
C LEU A 3 26.15 -4.35 9.61
N SER A 4 26.47 -3.93 10.78
CA SER A 4 25.48 -3.99 11.83
C SER A 4 24.28 -3.13 11.51
N LEU A 5 24.45 -2.13 10.69
CA LEU A 5 23.35 -1.28 10.32
C LEU A 5 22.30 -2.01 9.52
N ASP A 6 22.74 -2.96 8.74
CA ASP A 6 21.80 -3.71 7.92
C ASP A 6 20.82 -4.48 8.78
N LEU A 7 21.27 -4.91 9.92
CA LEU A 7 20.40 -5.69 10.79
C LEU A 7 19.22 -4.88 11.26
N LEU A 8 19.44 -3.60 11.46
CA LEU A 8 18.38 -2.76 11.96
C LEU A 8 17.22 -2.66 11.00
N LYS A 9 17.51 -2.77 9.73
CA LYS A 9 16.46 -2.65 8.72
C LYS A 9 15.47 -3.78 8.79
N GLU A 10 15.92 -4.90 9.24
CA GLU A 10 15.07 -6.07 9.24
C GLU A 10 13.89 -5.91 10.19
N ASP A 11 14.06 -5.07 11.17
CA ASP A 11 13.00 -4.87 12.14
C ASP A 11 11.94 -3.90 11.65
N LYS A 12 12.13 -3.35 10.47
CA LYS A 12 11.24 -2.31 10.00
C LYS A 12 10.38 -2.80 8.87
N ILE A 13 9.38 -1.99 8.55
CA ILE A 13 8.53 -2.28 7.43
C ILE A 13 9.37 -2.25 6.17
N ASP A 14 9.14 -3.20 5.31
CA ASP A 14 9.85 -3.30 4.05
C ASP A 14 9.54 -2.07 3.19
N GLU A 15 10.59 -1.36 2.80
CA GLU A 15 10.38 -0.18 1.97
C GLU A 15 9.80 -0.56 0.62
N ASP A 16 10.16 -1.71 0.10
CA ASP A 16 9.57 -2.17 -1.15
C ASP A 16 8.08 -2.38 -1.00
N LEU A 17 7.66 -2.88 0.15
CA LEU A 17 6.25 -3.07 0.38
C LEU A 17 5.53 -1.74 0.46
N VAL A 18 6.12 -0.77 1.14
CA VAL A 18 5.50 0.54 1.25
C VAL A 18 5.39 1.19 -0.13
N SER A 19 6.44 1.11 -0.93
CA SER A 19 6.38 1.64 -2.28
C SER A 19 5.30 0.97 -3.09
N TYR A 20 5.18 -0.34 -2.96
CA TYR A 20 4.17 -1.09 -3.67
C TYR A 20 2.77 -0.61 -3.27
N ILE A 21 2.55 -0.47 -1.97
CA ILE A 21 1.24 -0.04 -1.49
C ILE A 21 0.91 1.35 -1.99
N GLU A 22 1.87 2.25 -1.92
CA GLU A 22 1.62 3.62 -2.37
C GLU A 22 1.34 3.67 -3.86
N GLU A 23 2.04 2.86 -4.62
CA GLU A 23 1.81 2.80 -6.04
C GLU A 23 0.40 2.29 -6.33
N MET A 24 -0.04 1.29 -5.61
CA MET A 24 -1.37 0.76 -5.81
C MET A 24 -2.44 1.77 -5.41
N ILE A 25 -2.19 2.51 -4.34
CA ILE A 25 -3.12 3.55 -3.93
C ILE A 25 -3.25 4.61 -5.03
N GLU A 26 -2.12 4.96 -5.62
CA GLU A 26 -2.13 5.96 -6.68
C GLU A 26 -2.92 5.44 -7.88
N LYS A 27 -2.68 4.21 -8.27
CA LYS A 27 -3.42 3.62 -9.39
C LYS A 27 -4.90 3.57 -9.10
N ARG A 28 -5.25 3.22 -7.88
CA ARG A 28 -6.66 3.18 -7.50
C ARG A 28 -7.28 4.56 -7.60
N LYS A 29 -6.55 5.57 -7.16
CA LYS A 29 -7.04 6.93 -7.21
C LYS A 29 -7.29 7.37 -8.65
N ILE A 30 -6.35 7.08 -9.52
CA ILE A 30 -6.49 7.43 -10.93
C ILE A 30 -7.65 6.67 -11.56
N ALA A 31 -7.78 5.41 -11.22
CA ALA A 31 -8.88 4.62 -11.75
C ALA A 31 -10.22 5.22 -11.36
N LYS A 32 -10.35 5.67 -10.13
CA LYS A 32 -11.60 6.29 -9.69
C LYS A 32 -11.85 7.61 -10.42
N GLN A 33 -10.79 8.34 -10.68
CA GLN A 33 -10.94 9.59 -11.41
C GLN A 33 -11.42 9.35 -12.84
N ASN A 34 -11.00 8.23 -13.41
CA ASN A 34 -11.42 7.85 -14.75
C ASN A 34 -12.72 7.06 -14.74
N LYS A 35 -13.32 6.91 -13.58
CA LYS A 35 -14.55 6.14 -13.41
C LYS A 35 -14.34 4.67 -13.76
N ASP A 36 -13.11 4.21 -13.61
CA ASP A 36 -12.78 2.82 -13.84
C ASP A 36 -12.88 2.09 -12.50
N TYR A 37 -14.10 1.92 -12.04
CA TYR A 37 -14.31 1.37 -10.71
C TYR A 37 -13.95 -0.09 -10.61
N GLU A 38 -14.01 -0.80 -11.72
CA GLU A 38 -13.61 -2.20 -11.70
C GLU A 38 -12.13 -2.34 -11.38
N LEU A 39 -11.31 -1.48 -11.99
CA LEU A 39 -9.90 -1.53 -11.71
C LEU A 39 -9.62 -1.12 -10.27
N ALA A 40 -10.28 -0.06 -9.82
CA ALA A 40 -10.09 0.39 -8.46
C ALA A 40 -10.46 -0.70 -7.46
N ASP A 41 -11.53 -1.40 -7.73
CA ASP A 41 -11.97 -2.47 -6.85
C ASP A 41 -10.98 -3.63 -6.88
N SER A 42 -10.47 -3.96 -8.05
CA SER A 42 -9.48 -5.02 -8.17
C SER A 42 -8.24 -4.70 -7.36
N ILE A 43 -7.78 -3.47 -7.42
CA ILE A 43 -6.60 -3.06 -6.67
C ILE A 43 -6.85 -3.22 -5.18
N ARG A 44 -8.00 -2.76 -4.72
CA ARG A 44 -8.33 -2.87 -3.32
C ARG A 44 -8.38 -4.33 -2.88
N LYS A 45 -8.99 -5.14 -3.71
CA LYS A 45 -9.14 -6.55 -3.38
C LYS A 45 -7.78 -7.24 -3.32
N GLU A 46 -6.92 -6.92 -4.26
CA GLU A 46 -5.60 -7.51 -4.29
C GLU A 46 -4.81 -7.17 -3.03
N LEU A 47 -4.88 -5.91 -2.62
CA LEU A 47 -4.21 -5.50 -1.40
C LEU A 47 -4.80 -6.20 -0.18
N GLN A 48 -6.11 -6.33 -0.17
CA GLN A 48 -6.78 -6.97 0.95
C GLN A 48 -6.33 -8.42 1.10
N GLU A 49 -6.12 -9.10 0.01
CA GLU A 49 -5.66 -10.48 0.07
C GLU A 49 -4.26 -10.58 0.66
N GLN A 50 -3.50 -9.51 0.58
CA GLN A 50 -2.18 -9.49 1.15
C GLN A 50 -2.18 -8.99 2.60
N GLY A 51 -3.34 -8.72 3.13
CA GLY A 51 -3.45 -8.24 4.50
C GLY A 51 -3.35 -6.73 4.61
N ILE A 52 -3.55 -6.03 3.52
CA ILE A 52 -3.47 -4.58 3.51
C ILE A 52 -4.87 -4.03 3.32
N ILE A 53 -5.30 -3.22 4.27
CA ILE A 53 -6.64 -2.64 4.27
C ILE A 53 -6.53 -1.16 3.93
N LEU A 54 -7.23 -0.74 2.91
CA LEU A 54 -7.26 0.66 2.52
C LEU A 54 -8.44 1.34 3.19
N LYS A 55 -8.21 2.56 3.62
CA LYS A 55 -9.26 3.35 4.27
C LYS A 55 -9.29 4.73 3.63
N ASP A 56 -10.47 5.17 3.26
CA ASP A 56 -10.66 6.49 2.71
C ASP A 56 -11.11 7.44 3.81
N SER A 57 -10.53 8.62 3.81
CA SER A 57 -10.92 9.63 4.76
C SER A 57 -10.90 10.99 4.07
N ARG A 58 -11.33 12.00 4.80
CA ARG A 58 -11.35 13.34 4.22
C ARG A 58 -9.95 13.82 3.89
N GLU A 59 -9.00 13.37 4.65
CA GLU A 59 -7.63 13.81 4.47
C GLU A 59 -6.90 13.02 3.40
N GLY A 60 -7.51 11.96 2.92
CA GLY A 60 -6.89 11.15 1.90
C GLY A 60 -7.08 9.68 2.18
N THR A 61 -6.33 8.87 1.46
CA THR A 61 -6.38 7.43 1.60
C THR A 61 -5.25 6.97 2.51
N THR A 62 -5.58 6.19 3.51
CA THR A 62 -4.59 5.58 4.37
C THR A 62 -4.68 4.07 4.24
N TYR A 63 -3.75 3.39 4.83
CA TYR A 63 -3.77 1.94 4.76
C TYR A 63 -3.28 1.36 6.08
N GLU A 64 -3.65 0.12 6.30
CA GLU A 64 -3.24 -0.60 7.48
C GLU A 64 -2.78 -1.98 7.06
N VAL A 65 -1.65 -2.43 7.58
CA VAL A 65 -1.11 -3.74 7.26
C VAL A 65 -1.42 -4.69 8.40
N LEU A 66 -2.14 -5.75 8.08
CA LEU A 66 -2.49 -6.78 9.05
C LEU A 66 -1.54 -7.95 8.92
N LYS A 67 -1.27 -8.57 10.02
CA LYS A 67 -0.42 -9.75 9.99
C LYS A 67 -1.14 -10.98 10.43
#